data_0f0d09e4dde47800287af20c215929e5
#
_entry.id   0f0d09e4dde47800287af20c215929e5
#
_cell.length_a   1.000
_cell.length_b   1.000
_cell.length_c   1.000
_cell.angle_alpha   90.00
_cell.angle_beta   90.00
_cell.angle_gamma   90.00
#
_symmetry.space_group_name_H-M   'P 1'
#
loop_
_entity.id
_entity.type
_entity.pdbx_description
1 polymer ?
#
loop_
_entity_poly.entity_id
_entity_poly.type
_entity_poly.pdbx_seq_one_letter_code
_entity_poly.pdbx_strand_id
1 'polypeptide(L)'
;MYAVAVQDGLVPQLQAWLTEQGAQVVVVNGGVSGDTTAGGAARIDWSLSPDIGAVMVALGGNDMLRGLAPSAAKANLAKVIEAVQALELPVLLVGLQAPENYGSAYKAEFEGLYEELSQQYDTLYEPNFLAALGATPAQALTWMQSDGIHPNAAGVRKIVAQLGPRLLELAEQAQK
;
A
#
# COMPACT_ATOMS: atom_id res chain seq x y z
N MET A 1 6.40 8.01 -5.52
CA MET A 1 7.72 7.82 -4.93
C MET A 1 8.61 8.97 -5.33
N TYR A 2 9.17 9.65 -4.36
CA TYR A 2 9.99 10.84 -4.59
C TYR A 2 11.36 10.43 -5.16
N ALA A 3 11.87 11.17 -6.15
CA ALA A 3 13.24 11.11 -6.67
C ALA A 3 13.77 9.79 -7.30
N VAL A 4 12.96 8.79 -7.58
CA VAL A 4 13.34 7.69 -8.49
C VAL A 4 12.86 8.00 -9.92
N ALA A 5 13.57 7.49 -10.94
CA ALA A 5 13.09 7.60 -12.31
C ALA A 5 11.71 6.93 -12.44
N VAL A 6 10.88 7.40 -13.36
CA VAL A 6 9.48 6.92 -13.48
C VAL A 6 9.42 5.39 -13.63
N GLN A 7 10.29 4.81 -14.45
CA GLN A 7 10.37 3.36 -14.68
C GLN A 7 10.81 2.56 -13.43
N ASP A 8 11.48 3.22 -12.48
CA ASP A 8 11.93 2.61 -11.22
C ASP A 8 10.91 2.77 -10.08
N GLY A 9 9.77 3.39 -10.36
CA GLY A 9 8.67 3.53 -9.42
C GLY A 9 7.94 2.22 -9.17
N LEU A 10 7.11 2.18 -8.10
CA LEU A 10 6.39 0.97 -7.69
C LEU A 10 5.49 0.43 -8.81
N VAL A 11 4.65 1.27 -9.41
CA VAL A 11 3.67 0.85 -10.40
C VAL A 11 4.31 0.27 -11.66
N PRO A 12 5.29 0.92 -12.32
CA PRO A 12 5.98 0.33 -13.47
C PRO A 12 6.69 -0.98 -13.15
N GLN A 13 7.30 -1.10 -11.97
CA GLN A 13 7.98 -2.34 -11.57
C GLN A 13 6.99 -3.46 -11.23
N LEU A 14 5.84 -3.15 -10.63
CA LEU A 14 4.75 -4.12 -10.43
C LEU A 14 4.20 -4.61 -11.77
N GLN A 15 3.97 -3.70 -12.73
CA GLN A 15 3.52 -4.08 -14.07
C GLN A 15 4.51 -5.01 -14.75
N ALA A 16 5.81 -4.68 -14.71
CA ALA A 16 6.87 -5.51 -15.31
C ALA A 16 6.88 -6.91 -14.66
N TRP A 17 6.87 -6.97 -13.33
CA TRP A 17 6.86 -8.24 -12.59
C TRP A 17 5.62 -9.09 -12.92
N LEU A 18 4.43 -8.51 -12.91
CA LEU A 18 3.18 -9.24 -13.25
C LEU A 18 3.22 -9.75 -14.69
N THR A 19 3.75 -8.97 -15.62
CA THR A 19 3.93 -9.38 -17.02
C THR A 19 4.90 -10.57 -17.13
N GLU A 20 6.00 -10.55 -16.38
CA GLU A 20 6.96 -11.68 -16.32
C GLU A 20 6.32 -12.96 -15.73
N GLN A 21 5.34 -12.82 -14.85
CA GLN A 21 4.56 -13.95 -14.32
C GLN A 21 3.43 -14.41 -15.28
N GLY A 22 3.26 -13.76 -16.43
CA GLY A 22 2.23 -14.09 -17.42
C GLY A 22 0.83 -13.54 -17.09
N ALA A 23 0.71 -12.66 -16.10
CA ALA A 23 -0.58 -12.08 -15.73
C ALA A 23 -1.08 -11.11 -16.83
N GLN A 24 -2.33 -11.25 -17.22
CA GLN A 24 -2.98 -10.42 -18.24
C GLN A 24 -3.72 -9.24 -17.57
N VAL A 25 -2.97 -8.41 -16.86
CA VAL A 25 -3.50 -7.26 -16.11
C VAL A 25 -2.74 -5.99 -16.43
N VAL A 26 -3.41 -4.86 -16.31
CA VAL A 26 -2.82 -3.52 -16.40
C VAL A 26 -2.85 -2.87 -15.03
N VAL A 27 -1.69 -2.41 -14.54
CA VAL A 27 -1.58 -1.73 -13.25
C VAL A 27 -1.76 -0.23 -13.45
N VAL A 28 -2.89 0.29 -13.01
CA VAL A 28 -3.22 1.71 -13.08
C VAL A 28 -2.69 2.45 -11.84
N ASN A 29 -2.00 3.56 -12.07
CA ASN A 29 -1.47 4.38 -10.97
C ASN A 29 -2.55 5.32 -10.42
N GLY A 30 -3.20 4.92 -9.34
CA GLY A 30 -4.11 5.78 -8.57
C GLY A 30 -3.42 6.57 -7.44
N GLY A 31 -2.10 6.47 -7.27
CA GLY A 31 -1.37 7.12 -6.17
C GLY A 31 -1.10 8.61 -6.39
N VAL A 32 -1.24 9.39 -5.32
CA VAL A 32 -0.86 10.81 -5.27
C VAL A 32 0.26 10.98 -4.24
N SER A 33 1.36 11.62 -4.65
CA SER A 33 2.49 11.85 -3.75
C SER A 33 2.11 12.76 -2.59
N GLY A 34 2.50 12.39 -1.36
CA GLY A 34 2.16 13.16 -0.16
C GLY A 34 0.73 12.96 0.36
N ASP A 35 -0.06 12.10 -0.27
CA ASP A 35 -1.46 11.87 0.12
C ASP A 35 -1.56 11.16 1.47
N THR A 36 -2.58 11.53 2.24
CA THR A 36 -2.97 10.90 3.49
C THR A 36 -4.15 9.96 3.26
N THR A 37 -4.51 9.20 4.28
CA THR A 37 -5.73 8.39 4.24
C THR A 37 -6.98 9.25 4.02
N ALA A 38 -7.02 10.48 4.56
CA ALA A 38 -8.10 11.43 4.33
C ALA A 38 -8.16 11.89 2.86
N GLY A 39 -7.01 12.16 2.23
CA GLY A 39 -6.94 12.49 0.82
C GLY A 39 -7.41 11.32 -0.07
N GLY A 40 -6.95 10.10 0.24
CA GLY A 40 -7.42 8.89 -0.44
C GLY A 40 -8.93 8.70 -0.34
N ALA A 41 -9.50 8.84 0.86
CA ALA A 41 -10.94 8.73 1.09
C ALA A 41 -11.76 9.81 0.38
N ALA A 42 -11.22 11.03 0.24
CA ALA A 42 -11.90 12.12 -0.45
C ALA A 42 -11.98 11.95 -1.98
N ARG A 43 -11.10 11.13 -2.57
CA ARG A 43 -11.00 10.95 -4.03
C ARG A 43 -11.29 9.53 -4.52
N ILE A 44 -11.60 8.59 -3.63
CA ILE A 44 -11.74 7.18 -4.03
C ILE A 44 -12.79 7.01 -5.14
N ASP A 45 -13.95 7.63 -5.02
CA ASP A 45 -15.03 7.52 -6.00
C ASP A 45 -14.60 7.98 -7.41
N TRP A 46 -13.70 8.96 -7.48
CA TRP A 46 -13.17 9.48 -8.76
C TRP A 46 -12.02 8.62 -9.31
N SER A 47 -11.42 7.82 -8.47
CA SER A 47 -10.31 6.92 -8.83
C SER A 47 -10.79 5.57 -9.36
N LEU A 48 -12.07 5.24 -9.14
CA LEU A 48 -12.68 3.98 -9.55
C LEU A 48 -13.40 4.16 -10.91
N SER A 49 -12.65 3.97 -12.01
CA SER A 49 -13.24 3.90 -13.36
C SER A 49 -13.83 2.51 -13.62
N PRO A 50 -14.79 2.39 -14.58
CA PRO A 50 -15.51 1.12 -14.85
C PRO A 50 -14.62 -0.05 -15.30
N ASP A 51 -13.40 0.22 -15.71
CA ASP A 51 -12.41 -0.77 -16.14
C ASP A 51 -11.50 -1.28 -15.03
N ILE A 52 -11.66 -0.77 -13.79
CA ILE A 52 -10.94 -1.28 -12.62
C ILE A 52 -11.59 -2.58 -12.14
N GLY A 53 -10.81 -3.66 -12.09
CA GLY A 53 -11.26 -4.97 -11.61
C GLY A 53 -10.85 -5.27 -10.16
N ALA A 54 -9.88 -4.56 -9.59
CA ALA A 54 -9.39 -4.77 -8.23
C ALA A 54 -8.60 -3.55 -7.73
N VAL A 55 -8.45 -3.40 -6.42
CA VAL A 55 -7.74 -2.25 -5.83
C VAL A 55 -6.72 -2.69 -4.79
N MET A 56 -5.46 -2.26 -4.96
CA MET A 56 -4.47 -2.30 -3.89
C MET A 56 -4.47 -0.96 -3.13
N VAL A 57 -4.72 -1.01 -1.83
CA VAL A 57 -4.72 0.16 -0.94
C VAL A 57 -3.43 0.17 -0.12
N ALA A 58 -2.52 1.09 -0.45
CA ALA A 58 -1.24 1.31 0.25
C ALA A 58 -1.17 2.77 0.71
N LEU A 59 -1.91 3.11 1.76
CA LEU A 59 -2.06 4.45 2.33
C LEU A 59 -1.76 4.44 3.83
N GLY A 60 -1.43 5.61 4.38
CA GLY A 60 -1.19 5.82 5.81
C GLY A 60 0.25 6.28 6.13
N GLY A 61 1.18 6.14 5.18
CA GLY A 61 2.55 6.58 5.40
C GLY A 61 2.66 8.07 5.73
N ASN A 62 1.90 8.92 5.06
CA ASN A 62 1.87 10.36 5.35
C ASN A 62 1.10 10.71 6.63
N ASP A 63 0.11 9.91 7.01
CA ASP A 63 -0.56 10.02 8.31
C ASP A 63 0.45 9.78 9.44
N MET A 64 1.19 8.67 9.34
CA MET A 64 2.24 8.31 10.28
C MET A 64 3.35 9.37 10.34
N LEU A 65 3.89 9.82 9.20
CA LEU A 65 4.94 10.83 9.17
C LEU A 65 4.52 12.17 9.77
N ARG A 66 3.23 12.48 9.79
CA ARG A 66 2.64 13.70 10.37
C ARG A 66 2.09 13.49 11.77
N GLY A 67 2.21 12.29 12.35
CA GLY A 67 1.69 11.95 13.67
C GLY A 67 0.16 12.11 13.79
N LEU A 68 -0.58 11.86 12.69
CA LEU A 68 -2.03 11.92 12.71
C LEU A 68 -2.60 10.75 13.52
N ALA A 69 -3.77 10.95 14.13
CA ALA A 69 -4.39 9.93 14.97
C ALA A 69 -4.66 8.63 14.19
N PRO A 70 -4.21 7.46 14.68
CA PRO A 70 -4.46 6.17 14.03
C PRO A 70 -5.95 5.88 13.84
N SER A 71 -6.80 6.28 14.79
CA SER A 71 -8.26 6.16 14.67
C SER A 71 -8.84 6.94 13.48
N ALA A 72 -8.29 8.12 13.13
CA ALA A 72 -8.68 8.86 11.94
C ALA A 72 -8.22 8.14 10.66
N ALA A 73 -6.99 7.62 10.65
CA ALA A 73 -6.49 6.82 9.52
C ALA A 73 -7.35 5.57 9.30
N LYS A 74 -7.71 4.85 10.38
CA LYS A 74 -8.61 3.70 10.33
C LYS A 74 -9.96 4.04 9.71
N ALA A 75 -10.61 5.12 10.18
CA ALA A 75 -11.90 5.54 9.64
C ALA A 75 -11.84 5.92 8.16
N ASN A 76 -10.76 6.55 7.72
CA ASN A 76 -10.57 6.90 6.31
C ASN A 76 -10.30 5.66 5.43
N LEU A 77 -9.47 4.73 5.89
CA LEU A 77 -9.21 3.46 5.19
C LEU A 77 -10.48 2.61 5.08
N ALA A 78 -11.30 2.57 6.15
CA ALA A 78 -12.61 1.92 6.11
C ALA A 78 -13.47 2.47 4.96
N LYS A 79 -13.60 3.81 4.84
CA LYS A 79 -14.33 4.44 3.73
C LYS A 79 -13.78 4.07 2.35
N VAL A 80 -12.45 3.99 2.21
CA VAL A 80 -11.83 3.57 0.96
C VAL A 80 -12.21 2.14 0.61
N ILE A 81 -12.12 1.22 1.59
CA ILE A 81 -12.47 -0.19 1.39
C ILE A 81 -13.96 -0.34 1.06
N GLU A 82 -14.84 0.34 1.81
CA GLU A 82 -16.28 0.32 1.60
C GLU A 82 -16.67 0.81 0.20
N ALA A 83 -16.05 1.90 -0.28
CA ALA A 83 -16.31 2.43 -1.63
C ALA A 83 -15.90 1.43 -2.73
N VAL A 84 -14.77 0.73 -2.55
CA VAL A 84 -14.31 -0.31 -3.49
C VAL A 84 -15.25 -1.53 -3.46
N GLN A 85 -15.60 -2.00 -2.27
CA GLN A 85 -16.47 -3.18 -2.10
C GLN A 85 -17.93 -2.92 -2.49
N ALA A 86 -18.38 -1.66 -2.45
CA ALA A 86 -19.70 -1.28 -2.99
C ALA A 86 -19.83 -1.52 -4.51
N LEU A 87 -18.69 -1.65 -5.21
CA LEU A 87 -18.61 -2.05 -6.61
C LEU A 87 -18.28 -3.54 -6.79
N GLU A 88 -18.36 -4.32 -5.72
CA GLU A 88 -18.02 -5.77 -5.69
C GLU A 88 -16.57 -6.06 -6.10
N LEU A 89 -15.66 -5.07 -5.96
CA LEU A 89 -14.25 -5.22 -6.33
C LEU A 89 -13.42 -5.75 -5.14
N PRO A 90 -12.52 -6.72 -5.37
CA PRO A 90 -11.63 -7.21 -4.35
C PRO A 90 -10.56 -6.17 -3.97
N VAL A 91 -10.14 -6.22 -2.70
CA VAL A 91 -9.16 -5.29 -2.12
C VAL A 91 -7.95 -6.07 -1.60
N LEU A 92 -6.75 -5.57 -1.89
CA LEU A 92 -5.53 -5.88 -1.15
C LEU A 92 -5.18 -4.69 -0.25
N LEU A 93 -5.30 -4.85 1.05
CA LEU A 93 -4.86 -3.86 2.02
C LEU A 93 -3.39 -4.10 2.39
N VAL A 94 -2.57 -3.04 2.25
CA VAL A 94 -1.14 -3.09 2.56
C VAL A 94 -0.86 -2.28 3.81
N GLY A 95 -0.41 -2.96 4.85
CA GLY A 95 -0.06 -2.38 6.13
C GLY A 95 1.30 -1.68 6.14
N LEU A 96 1.51 -0.90 7.18
CA LEU A 96 2.75 -0.17 7.46
C LEU A 96 3.13 -0.34 8.93
N GLN A 97 4.42 -0.35 9.21
CA GLN A 97 4.93 -0.31 10.58
C GLN A 97 5.32 1.11 10.96
N ALA A 98 4.84 1.55 12.14
CA ALA A 98 5.18 2.85 12.68
C ALA A 98 6.49 2.79 13.50
N PRO A 99 7.33 3.83 13.42
CA PRO A 99 8.48 3.97 14.30
C PRO A 99 8.02 4.28 15.74
N GLU A 100 8.91 4.09 16.72
CA GLU A 100 8.59 4.30 18.13
C GLU A 100 8.63 5.77 18.60
N ASN A 101 8.97 6.70 17.70
CA ASN A 101 9.12 8.12 18.03
C ASN A 101 7.83 8.81 18.53
N TYR A 102 6.66 8.24 18.23
CA TYR A 102 5.36 8.69 18.79
C TYR A 102 4.91 7.85 20.00
N GLY A 103 5.77 6.94 20.49
CA GLY A 103 5.48 6.05 21.61
C GLY A 103 4.82 4.72 21.21
N SER A 104 4.96 3.74 22.10
CA SER A 104 4.49 2.37 21.86
C SER A 104 2.98 2.24 21.68
N ALA A 105 2.20 3.08 22.35
CA ALA A 105 0.74 3.09 22.22
C ALA A 105 0.33 3.50 20.78
N TYR A 106 0.91 4.58 20.25
CA TYR A 106 0.67 5.01 18.87
C TYR A 106 1.07 3.92 17.88
N LYS A 107 2.26 3.33 18.07
CA LYS A 107 2.76 2.25 17.22
C LYS A 107 1.79 1.08 17.19
N ALA A 108 1.37 0.58 18.34
CA ALA A 108 0.47 -0.55 18.44
C ALA A 108 -0.89 -0.27 17.78
N GLU A 109 -1.47 0.92 18.01
CA GLU A 109 -2.74 1.33 17.42
C GLU A 109 -2.62 1.48 15.89
N PHE A 110 -1.52 2.11 15.40
CA PHE A 110 -1.31 2.33 13.97
C PHE A 110 -1.06 1.02 13.20
N GLU A 111 -0.30 0.10 13.75
CA GLU A 111 -0.05 -1.20 13.12
C GLU A 111 -1.28 -2.10 13.17
N GLY A 112 -1.99 -2.12 14.31
CA GLY A 112 -3.17 -2.95 14.51
C GLY A 112 -4.36 -2.57 13.63
N LEU A 113 -4.49 -1.29 13.23
CA LEU A 113 -5.63 -0.84 12.43
C LEU A 113 -5.75 -1.57 11.08
N TYR A 114 -4.62 -1.94 10.45
CA TYR A 114 -4.63 -2.63 9.16
C TYR A 114 -5.13 -4.07 9.28
N GLU A 115 -4.66 -4.80 10.28
CA GLU A 115 -5.12 -6.16 10.55
C GLU A 115 -6.61 -6.18 10.92
N GLU A 116 -7.05 -5.26 11.80
CA GLU A 116 -8.45 -5.12 12.19
C GLU A 116 -9.35 -4.82 10.99
N LEU A 117 -8.94 -3.90 10.09
CA LEU A 117 -9.69 -3.60 8.88
C LEU A 117 -9.71 -4.78 7.91
N SER A 118 -8.59 -5.47 7.74
CA SER A 118 -8.52 -6.64 6.87
C SER A 118 -9.47 -7.74 7.34
N GLN A 119 -9.52 -8.01 8.64
CA GLN A 119 -10.45 -8.98 9.23
C GLN A 119 -11.91 -8.52 9.13
N GLN A 120 -12.17 -7.24 9.37
CA GLN A 120 -13.52 -6.67 9.32
C GLN A 120 -14.15 -6.72 7.93
N TYR A 121 -13.35 -6.47 6.89
CA TYR A 121 -13.81 -6.33 5.51
C TYR A 121 -13.43 -7.52 4.62
N ASP A 122 -12.85 -8.58 5.18
CA ASP A 122 -12.40 -9.79 4.47
C ASP A 122 -11.55 -9.46 3.22
N THR A 123 -10.54 -8.60 3.41
CA THR A 123 -9.62 -8.20 2.34
C THR A 123 -8.40 -9.10 2.29
N LEU A 124 -7.76 -9.21 1.13
CA LEU A 124 -6.38 -9.67 1.09
C LEU A 124 -5.51 -8.71 1.91
N TYR A 125 -4.50 -9.24 2.59
CA TYR A 125 -3.68 -8.47 3.51
C TYR A 125 -2.18 -8.74 3.34
N GLU A 126 -1.41 -7.66 3.20
CA GLU A 126 0.04 -7.66 3.33
C GLU A 126 0.42 -6.86 4.58
N PRO A 127 0.97 -7.48 5.62
CA PRO A 127 1.14 -6.82 6.93
C PRO A 127 2.12 -5.64 6.94
N ASN A 128 3.15 -5.67 6.09
CA ASN A 128 4.17 -4.62 6.11
C ASN A 128 4.76 -4.36 4.72
N PHE A 129 4.43 -3.20 4.16
CA PHE A 129 4.96 -2.73 2.87
C PHE A 129 6.49 -2.80 2.75
N LEU A 130 7.22 -2.56 3.84
CA LEU A 130 8.68 -2.47 3.86
C LEU A 130 9.37 -3.76 4.35
N ALA A 131 8.66 -4.85 4.61
CA ALA A 131 9.21 -6.07 5.21
C ALA A 131 10.41 -6.63 4.42
N ALA A 132 10.37 -6.58 3.08
CA ALA A 132 11.46 -7.06 2.23
C ALA A 132 12.77 -6.27 2.34
N LEU A 133 12.74 -5.08 2.96
CA LEU A 133 13.92 -4.23 3.09
C LEU A 133 14.80 -4.58 4.30
N GLY A 134 14.29 -5.38 5.22
CA GLY A 134 15.02 -5.87 6.39
C GLY A 134 14.23 -5.74 7.68
N ALA A 135 14.62 -6.54 8.67
CA ALA A 135 13.94 -6.60 9.97
C ALA A 135 14.29 -5.41 10.90
N THR A 136 15.30 -4.63 10.55
CA THR A 136 15.75 -3.48 11.35
C THR A 136 15.89 -2.23 10.49
N PRO A 137 15.73 -1.02 11.05
CA PRO A 137 15.98 0.22 10.32
C PRO A 137 17.36 0.29 9.66
N ALA A 138 18.39 -0.21 10.33
CA ALA A 138 19.76 -0.23 9.79
C ALA A 138 19.89 -1.09 8.52
N GLN A 139 19.21 -2.23 8.46
CA GLN A 139 19.15 -3.08 7.27
C GLN A 139 18.37 -2.41 6.14
N ALA A 140 17.27 -1.73 6.48
CA ALA A 140 16.43 -1.05 5.51
C ALA A 140 17.14 0.14 4.85
N LEU A 141 18.03 0.86 5.56
CA LEU A 141 18.71 2.06 5.04
C LEU A 141 19.45 1.84 3.71
N THR A 142 20.04 0.65 3.49
CA THR A 142 20.71 0.31 2.22
C THR A 142 19.77 0.38 1.01
N TRP A 143 18.48 0.18 1.23
CA TRP A 143 17.43 0.13 0.22
C TRP A 143 16.60 1.42 0.15
N MET A 144 16.97 2.43 0.96
CA MET A 144 16.32 3.73 0.98
C MET A 144 17.08 4.76 0.14
N GLN A 145 16.40 5.82 -0.21
CA GLN A 145 16.99 7.04 -0.74
C GLN A 145 17.75 7.79 0.37
N SER A 146 18.44 8.88 0.02
CA SER A 146 19.19 9.68 0.98
C SER A 146 18.33 10.32 2.09
N ASP A 147 17.02 10.38 1.89
CA ASP A 147 16.06 10.87 2.90
C ASP A 147 15.75 9.84 4.01
N GLY A 148 16.17 8.58 3.84
CA GLY A 148 15.93 7.50 4.81
C GLY A 148 14.46 7.09 4.95
N ILE A 149 13.57 7.58 4.08
CA ILE A 149 12.12 7.38 4.13
C ILE A 149 11.61 6.62 2.91
N HIS A 150 12.04 7.04 1.73
CA HIS A 150 11.55 6.45 0.49
C HIS A 150 12.50 5.37 -0.03
N PRO A 151 11.99 4.21 -0.46
CA PRO A 151 12.82 3.18 -1.10
C PRO A 151 13.52 3.70 -2.36
N ASN A 152 14.78 3.32 -2.55
CA ASN A 152 15.49 3.50 -3.82
C ASN A 152 15.03 2.45 -4.86
N ALA A 153 15.51 2.53 -6.09
CA ALA A 153 15.11 1.62 -7.16
C ALA A 153 15.30 0.12 -6.81
N ALA A 154 16.37 -0.22 -6.10
CA ALA A 154 16.63 -1.59 -5.67
C ALA A 154 15.69 -2.01 -4.53
N GLY A 155 15.37 -1.09 -3.61
CA GLY A 155 14.38 -1.29 -2.56
C GLY A 155 12.97 -1.52 -3.14
N VAL A 156 12.60 -0.75 -4.17
CA VAL A 156 11.32 -0.95 -4.86
C VAL A 156 11.24 -2.35 -5.48
N ARG A 157 12.31 -2.85 -6.13
CA ARG A 157 12.33 -4.23 -6.67
C ARG A 157 12.09 -5.30 -5.58
N LYS A 158 12.66 -5.12 -4.39
CA LYS A 158 12.43 -6.04 -3.27
C LYS A 158 10.97 -6.02 -2.80
N ILE A 159 10.39 -4.83 -2.68
CA ILE A 159 8.97 -4.65 -2.32
C ILE A 159 8.07 -5.28 -3.37
N VAL A 160 8.37 -5.09 -4.64
CA VAL A 160 7.63 -5.71 -5.76
C VAL A 160 7.66 -7.23 -5.68
N ALA A 161 8.83 -7.82 -5.41
CA ALA A 161 8.95 -9.28 -5.24
C ALA A 161 8.14 -9.81 -4.05
N GLN A 162 7.99 -9.00 -2.98
CA GLN A 162 7.16 -9.33 -1.82
C GLN A 162 5.67 -9.21 -2.13
N LEU A 163 5.25 -8.10 -2.74
CA LEU A 163 3.84 -7.82 -3.03
C LEU A 163 3.29 -8.64 -4.20
N GLY A 164 4.14 -9.03 -5.12
CA GLY A 164 3.76 -9.68 -6.38
C GLY A 164 2.84 -10.89 -6.21
N PRO A 165 3.14 -11.87 -5.33
CA PRO A 165 2.26 -13.02 -5.10
C PRO A 165 0.85 -12.61 -4.62
N ARG A 166 0.74 -11.59 -3.75
CA ARG A 166 -0.56 -11.08 -3.30
C ARG A 166 -1.33 -10.36 -4.41
N LEU A 167 -0.61 -9.71 -5.32
CA LEU A 167 -1.23 -9.06 -6.49
C LEU A 167 -1.71 -10.09 -7.53
N LEU A 168 -1.03 -11.22 -7.68
CA LEU A 168 -1.55 -12.32 -8.49
C LEU A 168 -2.85 -12.88 -7.90
N GLU A 169 -2.86 -13.12 -6.59
CA GLU A 169 -4.06 -13.56 -5.87
C GLU A 169 -5.22 -12.56 -6.02
N LEU A 170 -4.93 -11.25 -5.90
CA LEU A 170 -5.89 -10.17 -6.12
C LEU A 170 -6.44 -10.19 -7.56
N ALA A 171 -5.57 -10.37 -8.56
CA ALA A 171 -5.95 -10.44 -9.96
C ALA A 171 -6.82 -11.67 -10.26
N GLU A 172 -6.57 -12.80 -9.61
CA GLU A 172 -7.41 -14.01 -9.73
C GLU A 172 -8.81 -13.81 -9.12
N GLN A 173 -8.91 -13.04 -8.03
CA GLN A 173 -10.21 -12.69 -7.44
C GLN A 173 -11.03 -11.78 -8.36
N ALA A 174 -10.38 -10.85 -9.07
CA ALA A 174 -11.02 -9.94 -10.02
C ALA A 174 -11.62 -10.63 -11.25
N GLN A 175 -11.27 -11.89 -11.52
CA GLN A 175 -11.73 -12.66 -12.69
C GLN A 175 -12.92 -13.58 -12.37
N LYS A 176 -13.33 -13.65 -11.12
CA LYS A 176 -14.44 -14.49 -10.64
C LYS A 176 -15.76 -13.74 -10.66
#